data_55809ff1c868b9c176922f7d3394d131
#
_entry.id   55809ff1c868b9c176922f7d3394d131
#
_cell.length_a   1.000
_cell.length_b   1.000
_cell.length_c   1.000
_cell.angle_alpha   90.00
_cell.angle_beta   90.00
_cell.angle_gamma   90.00
#
_symmetry.space_group_name_H-M   'P 1'
#
loop_
_entity.id
_entity.type
_entity.pdbx_description
1 polymer ?
#
loop_
_entity_poly.entity_id
_entity_poly.type
_entity_poly.pdbx_seq_one_letter_code
_entity_poly.pdbx_strand_id
1 'polypeptide(L)'
;AADYALRSEIMPVNRRYPVREVIAAAREFARLHNRRVTLEYVMLSGVNDSPEQAEELAGLVGYGAQGREFYVNIIPYNGNDSGFTRSSRERIMAFYDVLKKRGVSVTMRREFGGDIAAACGQLSSLHSAECEKNC
;
A
#
# COMPACT_ATOMS: atom_id res chain seq x y z
N ALA A 1 6.04 0.97 -0.69
CA ALA A 1 6.85 2.05 -1.26
C ALA A 1 7.19 1.74 -2.72
N ALA A 2 7.25 2.77 -3.57
CA ALA A 2 7.65 2.66 -4.97
C ALA A 2 9.18 2.75 -5.13
N ASP A 3 9.83 3.49 -4.24
CA ASP A 3 11.28 3.58 -4.17
C ASP A 3 11.93 2.24 -3.77
N TYR A 4 13.00 1.86 -4.48
CA TYR A 4 13.69 0.59 -4.27
C TYR A 4 14.41 0.52 -2.92
N ALA A 5 15.12 1.58 -2.53
CA ALA A 5 15.91 1.59 -1.31
C ALA A 5 15.02 1.52 -0.07
N LEU A 6 14.04 2.41 0.02
CA LEU A 6 13.05 2.43 1.09
C LEU A 6 12.27 1.11 1.15
N ARG A 7 11.83 0.58 -0.01
CA ARG A 7 11.11 -0.69 -0.04
C ARG A 7 11.96 -1.85 0.47
N SER A 8 13.26 -1.86 0.17
CA SER A 8 14.17 -2.91 0.62
C SER A 8 14.43 -2.88 2.13
N GLU A 9 14.31 -1.71 2.75
CA GLU A 9 14.38 -1.55 4.21
C GLU A 9 13.13 -2.12 4.89
N ILE A 10 11.95 -1.72 4.44
CA ILE A 10 10.67 -2.13 5.07
C ILE A 10 10.18 -3.49 4.61
N MET A 11 10.64 -3.99 3.45
CA MET A 11 10.28 -5.27 2.86
C MET A 11 11.51 -5.96 2.26
N PRO A 12 12.28 -6.73 3.03
CA PRO A 12 13.53 -7.37 2.57
C PRO A 12 13.37 -8.24 1.33
N VAL A 13 12.19 -8.79 1.08
CA VAL A 13 11.87 -9.58 -0.13
C VAL A 13 12.07 -8.79 -1.43
N ASN A 14 12.05 -7.44 -1.36
CA ASN A 14 12.31 -6.58 -2.52
C ASN A 14 13.72 -6.74 -3.10
N ARG A 15 14.69 -7.17 -2.29
CA ARG A 15 16.06 -7.45 -2.77
C ARG A 15 16.10 -8.63 -3.74
N ARG A 16 15.22 -9.62 -3.54
CA ARG A 16 15.10 -10.79 -4.40
C ARG A 16 14.14 -10.54 -5.57
N TYR A 17 13.07 -9.77 -5.33
CA TYR A 17 12.06 -9.44 -6.33
C TYR A 17 11.85 -7.92 -6.35
N PRO A 18 12.66 -7.19 -7.12
CA PRO A 18 12.57 -5.74 -7.22
C PRO A 18 11.17 -5.29 -7.65
N VAL A 19 10.67 -4.22 -7.05
CA VAL A 19 9.31 -3.73 -7.30
C VAL A 19 9.02 -3.49 -8.78
N ARG A 20 10.01 -3.05 -9.55
CA ARG A 20 9.86 -2.82 -11.00
C ARG A 20 9.58 -4.12 -11.77
N GLU A 21 10.24 -5.20 -11.41
CA GLU A 21 10.02 -6.52 -11.99
C GLU A 21 8.65 -7.08 -11.60
N VAL A 22 8.25 -6.92 -10.33
CA VAL A 22 6.92 -7.31 -9.85
C VAL A 22 5.83 -6.56 -10.61
N ILE A 23 5.97 -5.25 -10.81
CA ILE A 23 5.00 -4.45 -11.57
C ILE A 23 5.00 -4.84 -13.05
N ALA A 24 6.15 -5.14 -13.65
CA ALA A 24 6.22 -5.60 -15.03
C ALA A 24 5.47 -6.94 -15.21
N ALA A 25 5.72 -7.91 -14.34
CA ALA A 25 5.02 -9.21 -14.35
C ALA A 25 3.51 -9.06 -14.11
N ALA A 26 3.11 -8.20 -13.15
CA ALA A 26 1.71 -7.91 -12.88
C ALA A 26 1.01 -7.24 -14.08
N ARG A 27 1.70 -6.38 -14.80
CA ARG A 27 1.20 -5.72 -16.02
C ARG A 27 0.98 -6.73 -17.15
N GLU A 28 1.93 -7.62 -17.36
CA GLU A 28 1.81 -8.71 -18.33
C GLU A 28 0.62 -9.62 -18.01
N PHE A 29 0.50 -10.05 -16.76
CA PHE A 29 -0.65 -10.81 -16.28
C PHE A 29 -1.98 -10.09 -16.56
N ALA A 30 -2.07 -8.79 -16.22
CA ALA A 30 -3.26 -7.99 -16.43
C ALA A 30 -3.69 -7.94 -17.90
N ARG A 31 -2.71 -7.80 -18.81
CA ARG A 31 -2.95 -7.77 -20.27
C ARG A 31 -3.38 -9.11 -20.82
N LEU A 32 -2.68 -10.19 -20.45
CA LEU A 32 -2.99 -11.54 -20.92
C LEU A 32 -4.37 -12.00 -20.50
N HIS A 33 -4.80 -11.65 -19.31
CA HIS A 33 -6.08 -12.07 -18.74
C HIS A 33 -7.19 -11.03 -18.84
N ASN A 34 -6.92 -9.87 -19.45
CA ASN A 34 -7.84 -8.71 -19.52
C ASN A 34 -8.45 -8.37 -18.16
N ARG A 35 -7.60 -8.33 -17.11
CA ARG A 35 -8.00 -8.06 -15.73
C ARG A 35 -7.14 -6.96 -15.14
N ARG A 36 -7.72 -6.19 -14.21
CA ARG A 36 -6.96 -5.21 -13.42
C ARG A 36 -6.30 -5.88 -12.23
N VAL A 37 -5.10 -5.39 -11.89
CA VAL A 37 -4.38 -5.75 -10.68
C VAL A 37 -4.53 -4.62 -9.67
N THR A 38 -4.97 -4.94 -8.46
CA THR A 38 -5.04 -3.98 -7.36
C THR A 38 -3.70 -3.96 -6.62
N LEU A 39 -3.14 -2.76 -6.50
CA LEU A 39 -1.94 -2.50 -5.72
C LEU A 39 -2.35 -1.88 -4.38
N GLU A 40 -2.08 -2.56 -3.29
CA GLU A 40 -2.30 -2.03 -1.96
C GLU A 40 -1.09 -1.22 -1.50
N TYR A 41 -1.35 0.03 -1.10
CA TYR A 41 -0.32 0.95 -0.61
C TYR A 41 -0.63 1.37 0.81
N VAL A 42 0.08 0.76 1.77
CA VAL A 42 -0.03 1.12 3.19
C VAL A 42 0.77 2.39 3.43
N MET A 43 0.12 3.43 3.95
CA MET A 43 0.74 4.72 4.24
C MET A 43 1.30 4.77 5.65
N LEU A 44 2.60 5.02 5.74
CA LEU A 44 3.37 5.12 6.98
C LEU A 44 3.85 6.57 7.13
N SER A 45 3.51 7.21 8.25
CA SER A 45 3.82 8.62 8.49
C SER A 45 5.32 8.89 8.46
N GLY A 46 5.74 9.88 7.66
CA GLY A 46 7.13 10.29 7.52
C GLY A 46 8.05 9.28 6.84
N VAL A 47 7.49 8.16 6.33
CA VAL A 47 8.24 7.08 5.69
C VAL A 47 7.95 7.03 4.19
N ASN A 48 6.69 6.88 3.82
CA ASN A 48 6.30 6.68 2.42
C ASN A 48 5.07 7.50 2.01
N ASP A 49 4.79 8.60 2.69
CA ASP A 49 3.57 9.40 2.55
C ASP A 49 3.78 10.81 1.97
N SER A 50 4.94 11.05 1.33
CA SER A 50 5.23 12.35 0.71
C SER A 50 4.64 12.47 -0.70
N PRO A 51 4.37 13.70 -1.19
CA PRO A 51 3.94 13.93 -2.58
C PRO A 51 4.93 13.40 -3.62
N GLU A 52 6.23 13.48 -3.36
CA GLU A 52 7.29 12.96 -4.24
C GLU A 52 7.17 11.44 -4.40
N GLN A 53 6.86 10.72 -3.32
CA GLN A 53 6.62 9.28 -3.35
C GLN A 53 5.33 8.91 -4.07
N ALA A 54 4.33 9.79 -4.09
CA ALA A 54 3.15 9.64 -4.92
C ALA A 54 3.49 9.77 -6.41
N GLU A 55 4.38 10.71 -6.78
CA GLU A 55 4.88 10.85 -8.15
C GLU A 55 5.67 9.61 -8.60
N GLU A 56 6.53 9.07 -7.74
CA GLU A 56 7.26 7.82 -8.00
C GLU A 56 6.31 6.64 -8.23
N LEU A 57 5.28 6.53 -7.40
CA LEU A 57 4.26 5.49 -7.56
C LEU A 57 3.50 5.66 -8.88
N ALA A 58 3.11 6.89 -9.22
CA ALA A 58 2.45 7.18 -10.48
C ALA A 58 3.33 6.82 -11.69
N GLY A 59 4.64 7.15 -11.63
CA GLY A 59 5.60 6.76 -12.65
C GLY A 59 5.76 5.24 -12.79
N LEU A 60 5.71 4.52 -11.68
CA LEU A 60 5.85 3.07 -11.65
C LEU A 60 4.64 2.35 -12.28
N VAL A 61 3.41 2.81 -11.96
CA VAL A 61 2.18 2.19 -12.46
C VAL A 61 1.81 2.68 -13.86
N GLY A 62 2.33 3.82 -14.28
CA GLY A 62 2.03 4.49 -15.56
C GLY A 62 0.90 5.49 -15.47
N TYR A 63 0.99 6.54 -16.28
CA TYR A 63 0.05 7.66 -16.30
C TYR A 63 -1.16 7.37 -17.19
N GLY A 64 -2.33 7.78 -16.78
CA GLY A 64 -3.55 7.77 -17.59
C GLY A 64 -3.84 6.40 -18.22
N ALA A 65 -3.91 6.38 -19.55
CA ALA A 65 -4.23 5.16 -20.31
C ALA A 65 -3.18 4.04 -20.17
N GLN A 66 -1.93 4.38 -19.88
CA GLN A 66 -0.84 3.40 -19.70
C GLN A 66 -0.93 2.67 -18.35
N GLY A 67 -1.68 3.24 -17.39
CA GLY A 67 -1.89 2.65 -16.07
C GLY A 67 -3.22 1.90 -15.92
N ARG A 68 -3.94 1.64 -17.01
CA ARG A 68 -5.27 1.00 -16.94
C ARG A 68 -5.27 -0.39 -16.33
N GLU A 69 -4.14 -1.08 -16.37
CA GLU A 69 -3.98 -2.40 -15.78
C GLU A 69 -3.99 -2.38 -14.25
N PHE A 70 -3.72 -1.20 -13.66
CA PHE A 70 -3.59 -1.06 -12.22
C PHE A 70 -4.70 -0.24 -11.58
N TYR A 71 -4.99 -0.61 -10.35
CA TYR A 71 -5.83 0.10 -9.44
C TYR A 71 -5.11 0.23 -8.10
N VAL A 72 -4.88 1.45 -7.63
CA VAL A 72 -4.17 1.70 -6.38
C VAL A 72 -5.19 1.85 -5.24
N ASN A 73 -5.03 1.06 -4.19
CA ASN A 73 -5.82 1.16 -2.97
C ASN A 73 -4.94 1.68 -1.84
N ILE A 74 -5.17 2.93 -1.43
CA ILE A 74 -4.46 3.55 -0.31
C ILE A 74 -5.06 3.03 0.99
N ILE A 75 -4.21 2.48 1.86
CA ILE A 75 -4.59 1.95 3.16
C ILE A 75 -3.90 2.79 4.23
N PRO A 76 -4.62 3.59 5.02
CA PRO A 76 -4.06 4.23 6.21
C PRO A 76 -3.55 3.16 7.18
N TYR A 77 -2.34 3.37 7.71
CA TYR A 77 -1.78 2.43 8.67
C TYR A 77 -2.57 2.46 9.98
N ASN A 78 -2.97 1.29 10.46
CA ASN A 78 -3.53 1.13 11.81
C ASN A 78 -2.43 0.62 12.73
N GLY A 79 -1.96 1.50 13.62
CA GLY A 79 -0.84 1.23 14.52
C GLY A 79 -1.00 -0.04 15.35
N ASN A 80 0.03 -0.84 15.32
CA ASN A 80 0.36 -1.86 16.29
C ASN A 80 1.83 -1.64 16.67
N ASP A 81 2.39 -2.43 17.56
CA ASP A 81 3.73 -2.25 18.16
C ASP A 81 4.93 -2.31 17.18
N SER A 82 4.74 -2.02 15.90
CA SER A 82 5.78 -2.10 14.87
C SER A 82 6.68 -0.86 14.74
N GLY A 83 6.47 0.17 15.57
CA GLY A 83 7.26 1.41 15.52
C GLY A 83 6.88 2.39 14.41
N PHE A 84 5.90 2.05 13.54
CA PHE A 84 5.35 2.97 12.54
C PHE A 84 4.13 3.71 13.08
N THR A 85 3.88 4.89 12.53
CA THR A 85 2.72 5.71 12.87
C THR A 85 1.85 5.97 11.65
N ARG A 86 0.58 6.28 11.90
CA ARG A 86 -0.39 6.61 10.88
C ARG A 86 -0.13 7.98 10.28
N SER A 87 -0.20 8.09 8.97
CA SER A 87 -0.17 9.39 8.27
C SER A 87 -1.38 10.25 8.62
N SER A 88 -1.19 11.57 8.70
CA SER A 88 -2.28 12.51 8.89
C SER A 88 -3.24 12.50 7.69
N ARG A 89 -4.48 12.92 7.93
CA ARG A 89 -5.48 12.99 6.87
C ARG A 89 -5.05 13.92 5.73
N GLU A 90 -4.41 15.04 6.06
CA GLU A 90 -3.89 16.02 5.10
C GLU A 90 -2.84 15.40 4.19
N ARG A 91 -1.90 14.63 4.74
CA ARG A 91 -0.87 13.93 3.96
C ARG A 91 -1.47 12.85 3.06
N ILE A 92 -2.42 12.08 3.57
CA ILE A 92 -3.14 11.06 2.78
C ILE A 92 -3.87 11.72 1.60
N MET A 93 -4.56 12.84 1.84
CA MET A 93 -5.28 13.57 0.78
C MET A 93 -4.32 14.17 -0.25
N ALA A 94 -3.21 14.76 0.18
CA ALA A 94 -2.20 15.30 -0.73
C ALA A 94 -1.61 14.20 -1.64
N PHE A 95 -1.30 13.05 -1.07
CA PHE A 95 -0.83 11.87 -1.82
C PHE A 95 -1.88 11.38 -2.83
N TYR A 96 -3.13 11.25 -2.39
CA TYR A 96 -4.26 10.88 -3.23
C TYR A 96 -4.44 11.85 -4.42
N ASP A 97 -4.38 13.16 -4.15
CA ASP A 97 -4.57 14.21 -5.17
C ASP A 97 -3.47 14.17 -6.24
N VAL A 98 -2.22 13.90 -5.86
CA VAL A 98 -1.11 13.71 -6.82
C VAL A 98 -1.42 12.54 -7.74
N LEU A 99 -1.80 11.38 -7.22
CA LEU A 99 -2.15 10.21 -8.02
C LEU A 99 -3.32 10.51 -8.98
N LYS A 100 -4.36 11.20 -8.49
CA LYS A 100 -5.51 11.60 -9.32
C LYS A 100 -5.11 12.54 -10.45
N LYS A 101 -4.29 13.54 -10.17
CA LYS A 101 -3.77 14.49 -11.19
C LYS A 101 -2.97 13.77 -12.27
N ARG A 102 -2.27 12.70 -11.93
CA ARG A 102 -1.51 11.87 -12.88
C ARG A 102 -2.38 10.85 -13.62
N GLY A 103 -3.69 10.82 -13.36
CA GLY A 103 -4.63 9.90 -14.01
C GLY A 103 -4.52 8.46 -13.55
N VAL A 104 -3.94 8.23 -12.36
CA VAL A 104 -3.91 6.91 -11.73
C VAL A 104 -5.29 6.59 -11.16
N SER A 105 -5.79 5.38 -11.44
CA SER A 105 -7.01 4.89 -10.81
C SER A 105 -6.72 4.57 -9.34
N VAL A 106 -7.22 5.40 -8.43
CA VAL A 106 -6.92 5.31 -7.00
C VAL A 106 -8.18 5.39 -6.15
N THR A 107 -8.22 4.64 -5.08
CA THR A 107 -9.22 4.72 -4.01
C THR A 107 -8.53 4.75 -2.65
N MET A 108 -9.27 5.17 -1.65
CA MET A 108 -8.86 5.12 -0.25
C MET A 108 -9.77 4.13 0.47
N ARG A 109 -9.18 3.19 1.20
CA ARG A 109 -9.95 2.27 2.04
C ARG A 109 -10.65 3.09 3.13
N ARG A 110 -11.99 3.01 3.15
CA ARG A 110 -12.76 3.57 4.26
C ARG A 110 -12.55 2.70 5.49
N GLU A 111 -12.22 3.32 6.60
CA GLU A 111 -12.18 2.63 7.88
C GLU A 111 -13.62 2.41 8.36
N PHE A 112 -14.03 1.16 8.39
CA PHE A 112 -15.18 0.73 9.18
C PHE A 112 -14.61 0.09 10.44
N GLY A 113 -14.88 0.67 11.60
CA GLY A 113 -14.58 0.06 12.89
C GLY A 113 -13.31 0.57 13.59
N GLY A 114 -13.13 1.89 13.69
CA GLY A 114 -12.07 2.48 14.53
C GLY A 114 -12.14 2.10 16.02
N ASP A 115 -13.27 1.57 16.45
CA ASP A 115 -13.51 1.14 17.86
C ASP A 115 -13.41 -0.38 18.06
N ILE A 116 -13.17 -1.16 17.02
CA ILE A 116 -13.02 -2.61 17.12
C ILE A 116 -11.63 -2.96 16.58
N ALA A 117 -10.83 -3.74 17.32
CA ALA A 117 -9.55 -4.30 16.89
C ALA A 117 -9.74 -5.33 15.75
N ALA A 118 -10.25 -4.88 14.62
CA ALA A 118 -10.68 -5.68 13.47
C ALA A 118 -9.86 -5.37 12.21
N ALA A 119 -8.55 -5.12 12.33
CA ALA A 119 -7.67 -5.10 11.18
C ALA A 119 -7.34 -6.53 10.74
N CYS A 120 -7.26 -6.77 9.41
CA CYS A 120 -6.83 -8.05 8.86
C CYS A 120 -5.51 -8.50 9.51
N GLY A 121 -5.50 -9.61 10.21
CA GLY A 121 -4.33 -10.15 10.93
C GLY A 121 -4.27 -9.85 12.44
N GLN A 122 -5.00 -8.88 12.97
CA GLN A 122 -5.00 -8.60 14.42
C GLN A 122 -5.79 -9.63 15.24
N LEU A 123 -6.82 -10.25 14.67
CA LEU A 123 -7.60 -11.30 15.33
C LEU A 123 -6.80 -12.58 15.60
N SER A 124 -5.82 -12.92 14.76
CA SER A 124 -4.98 -14.10 14.99
C SER A 124 -3.97 -13.93 16.12
N SER A 125 -3.46 -12.71 16.34
CA SER A 125 -2.51 -12.43 17.43
C SER A 125 -3.17 -12.36 18.80
N LEU A 126 -4.44 -11.93 18.89
CA LEU A 126 -5.21 -11.93 20.12
C LEU A 126 -5.57 -13.37 20.57
N HIS A 127 -5.89 -14.24 19.62
CA HIS A 127 -6.23 -15.65 19.91
C HIS A 127 -5.02 -16.48 20.40
N SER A 128 -3.82 -16.14 19.91
CA SER A 128 -2.58 -16.80 20.34
C SER A 128 -2.21 -16.42 21.79
N ALA A 129 -2.47 -15.19 22.21
CA ALA A 129 -2.18 -14.71 23.56
C ALA A 129 -3.15 -15.26 24.63
N GLU A 130 -4.39 -15.58 24.25
CA GLU A 130 -5.36 -16.21 25.16
C GLU A 130 -5.14 -17.71 25.33
N CYS A 131 -4.60 -18.38 24.30
CA CYS A 131 -4.31 -19.82 24.38
C CYS A 131 -3.11 -20.14 25.28
N GLU A 132 -2.13 -19.23 25.40
CA GLU A 132 -0.98 -19.40 26.29
C GLU A 132 -1.30 -19.14 27.77
N LYS A 133 -2.40 -18.47 28.09
CA LYS A 133 -2.82 -18.21 29.48
C LYS A 133 -3.70 -19.29 30.07
N ASN A 134 -4.19 -20.25 29.28
CA ASN A 134 -5.08 -21.32 29.72
C ASN A 134 -4.49 -22.73 29.58
N CYS A 135 -3.19 -22.84 29.37
CA CYS A 135 -2.47 -24.11 29.42
C CYS A 135 -1.62 -24.24 30.67
#